data_b7663b2de170c958a0f5c63da00b1bda
#
_entry.id   b7663b2de170c958a0f5c63da00b1bda
#
_cell.length_a   1.000
_cell.length_b   1.000
_cell.length_c   1.000
_cell.angle_alpha   90.00
_cell.angle_beta   90.00
_cell.angle_gamma   90.00
#
_symmetry.space_group_name_H-M   'P 1'
#
loop_
_entity.id
_entity.type
_entity.pdbx_description
1 polymer ?
#
loop_
_entity_poly.entity_id
_entity_poly.type
_entity_poly.pdbx_seq_one_letter_code
_entity_poly.pdbx_strand_id
1 'polypeptide(L)'
;MQSKLLALFLFLFFSVGVQAQDDLLSLLGEEKPKKERIKYAFKSPRVINAHSMEFLNPGTMDFRILHRFGTLDQGYKNFFGLDQASMRMSFDFGLFHNLMVGIGRSTFKKEVDAFIKYAPIRQSKGPWSSPVTLAFVSGITVDGLPWADPTRENYFSSRLAFYNQAILGRKFSEGFTLQLMPTMVHKNLVQAASDPNDIYALGVGGRLKLSKRMALTWDYTHILVGMPETGFYNPLSIGLDIETGGHVFQLHVTNATGMNERAYITETTGQWGKGQVRFGFNLSRTFQLKKPKLD
;
A
#
# COMPACT_ATOMS: atom_id res chain seq x y z
N MET A 1 -46.91 -61.54 13.85
CA MET A 1 -47.35 -60.66 12.75
C MET A 1 -47.31 -59.19 13.06
N GLN A 2 -47.32 -58.73 14.29
CA GLN A 2 -47.32 -57.29 14.66
C GLN A 2 -45.97 -56.59 14.49
N SER A 3 -44.85 -57.28 14.61
CA SER A 3 -43.51 -56.66 14.47
C SER A 3 -43.09 -56.29 13.01
N LYS A 4 -43.64 -56.96 12.03
CA LYS A 4 -43.38 -56.69 10.60
C LYS A 4 -44.17 -55.49 10.06
N LEU A 5 -45.35 -55.20 10.65
CA LEU A 5 -46.17 -54.04 10.31
C LEU A 5 -45.53 -52.72 10.86
N LEU A 6 -44.91 -52.80 12.06
CA LEU A 6 -44.26 -51.64 12.68
C LEU A 6 -42.98 -51.22 11.90
N ALA A 7 -42.23 -52.20 11.38
CA ALA A 7 -41.03 -51.94 10.54
C ALA A 7 -41.41 -51.35 9.17
N LEU A 8 -42.55 -51.73 8.59
CA LEU A 8 -43.03 -51.17 7.32
C LEU A 8 -43.55 -49.75 7.48
N PHE A 9 -44.13 -49.39 8.63
CA PHE A 9 -44.58 -48.04 8.93
C PHE A 9 -43.43 -47.09 9.21
N LEU A 10 -42.35 -47.56 9.84
CA LEU A 10 -41.11 -46.76 10.04
C LEU A 10 -40.36 -46.51 8.73
N PHE A 11 -40.39 -47.42 7.76
CA PHE A 11 -39.75 -47.26 6.47
C PHE A 11 -40.50 -46.29 5.53
N LEU A 12 -41.83 -46.16 5.68
CA LEU A 12 -42.65 -45.21 4.91
C LEU A 12 -42.52 -43.78 5.40
N PHE A 13 -42.14 -43.55 6.68
CA PHE A 13 -41.88 -42.19 7.20
C PHE A 13 -40.50 -41.65 6.82
N PHE A 14 -39.50 -42.51 6.48
CA PHE A 14 -38.18 -42.07 6.07
C PHE A 14 -38.10 -41.66 4.61
N SER A 15 -39.02 -42.08 3.76
CA SER A 15 -39.01 -41.78 2.31
C SER A 15 -39.66 -40.45 1.93
N VAL A 16 -40.40 -39.80 2.85
CA VAL A 16 -41.05 -38.50 2.57
C VAL A 16 -40.12 -37.31 2.91
N GLY A 17 -39.06 -37.52 3.74
CA GLY A 17 -38.16 -36.47 4.16
C GLY A 17 -37.13 -36.05 3.09
N VAL A 18 -36.84 -36.88 2.09
CA VAL A 18 -35.80 -36.62 1.11
C VAL A 18 -36.28 -35.71 -0.02
N GLN A 19 -37.55 -35.78 -0.40
CA GLN A 19 -38.09 -34.90 -1.45
C GLN A 19 -38.31 -33.45 -1.00
N ALA A 20 -38.55 -33.21 0.29
CA ALA A 20 -38.74 -31.85 0.82
C ALA A 20 -37.46 -31.03 0.90
N GLN A 21 -36.27 -31.68 0.99
CA GLN A 21 -35.00 -30.99 1.00
C GLN A 21 -34.55 -30.55 -0.39
N ASP A 22 -34.82 -31.34 -1.43
CA ASP A 22 -34.50 -30.95 -2.82
C ASP A 22 -35.39 -29.81 -3.32
N ASP A 23 -36.66 -29.77 -2.87
CA ASP A 23 -37.58 -28.71 -3.23
C ASP A 23 -37.24 -27.38 -2.51
N LEU A 24 -36.72 -27.45 -1.28
CA LEU A 24 -36.24 -26.26 -0.54
C LEU A 24 -34.94 -25.72 -1.12
N LEU A 25 -34.04 -26.58 -1.58
CA LEU A 25 -32.78 -26.18 -2.27
C LEU A 25 -33.06 -25.55 -3.63
N SER A 26 -34.09 -26.03 -4.36
CA SER A 26 -34.48 -25.43 -5.65
C SER A 26 -35.16 -24.05 -5.49
N LEU A 27 -35.81 -23.79 -4.35
CA LEU A 27 -36.36 -22.46 -3.99
C LEU A 27 -35.28 -21.44 -3.60
N LEU A 28 -34.10 -21.89 -3.21
CA LEU A 28 -32.96 -21.00 -2.95
C LEU A 28 -32.36 -20.36 -4.23
N GLY A 29 -32.87 -20.77 -5.40
CA GLY A 29 -32.48 -20.25 -6.70
C GLY A 29 -30.95 -20.31 -6.88
N GLU A 30 -30.42 -20.86 -7.94
CA GLU A 30 -29.00 -20.72 -8.28
C GLU A 30 -28.67 -19.22 -8.35
N GLU A 31 -28.04 -18.67 -7.29
CA GLU A 31 -27.49 -17.33 -7.38
C GLU A 31 -26.51 -17.30 -8.55
N LYS A 32 -26.87 -16.57 -9.60
CA LYS A 32 -25.98 -16.38 -10.74
C LYS A 32 -24.63 -15.90 -10.21
N PRO A 33 -23.55 -16.57 -10.57
CA PRO A 33 -22.23 -16.23 -10.06
C PRO A 33 -21.94 -14.74 -10.33
N LYS A 34 -21.81 -13.96 -9.27
CA LYS A 34 -21.53 -12.53 -9.32
C LYS A 34 -20.01 -12.31 -9.37
N LYS A 35 -19.61 -11.26 -10.09
CA LYS A 35 -18.21 -10.81 -10.08
C LYS A 35 -17.88 -10.24 -8.71
N GLU A 36 -16.95 -10.87 -7.99
CA GLU A 36 -16.47 -10.43 -6.68
C GLU A 36 -15.04 -9.87 -6.77
N ARG A 37 -14.85 -8.67 -6.26
CA ARG A 37 -13.50 -8.08 -6.15
C ARG A 37 -12.71 -8.75 -5.04
N ILE A 38 -11.43 -9.05 -5.33
CA ILE A 38 -10.50 -9.50 -4.31
C ILE A 38 -10.21 -8.33 -3.36
N LYS A 39 -10.30 -8.61 -2.05
CA LYS A 39 -10.05 -7.66 -0.97
C LYS A 39 -8.89 -8.12 -0.10
N TYR A 40 -8.31 -7.18 0.64
CA TYR A 40 -7.26 -7.46 1.63
C TYR A 40 -6.02 -8.12 1.03
N ALA A 41 -5.61 -7.71 -0.17
CA ALA A 41 -4.33 -8.07 -0.74
C ALA A 41 -3.18 -7.52 0.12
N PHE A 42 -3.30 -6.24 0.51
CA PHE A 42 -2.55 -5.61 1.60
C PHE A 42 -3.52 -5.12 2.68
N LYS A 43 -3.03 -4.75 3.84
CA LYS A 43 -3.84 -4.20 4.95
C LYS A 43 -3.99 -2.67 4.88
N SER A 44 -3.20 -2.03 4.02
CA SER A 44 -3.08 -0.59 3.89
C SER A 44 -2.94 -0.22 2.41
N PRO A 45 -3.37 0.99 1.97
CA PRO A 45 -3.07 1.53 0.65
C PRO A 45 -1.57 1.75 0.36
N ARG A 46 -0.69 1.51 1.35
CA ARG A 46 0.77 1.46 1.17
C ARG A 46 1.33 0.12 1.64
N VAL A 47 2.43 -0.33 1.00
CA VAL A 47 3.22 -1.49 1.43
C VAL A 47 3.99 -1.10 2.69
N ILE A 48 5.08 -0.37 2.58
CA ILE A 48 5.79 0.36 3.65
C ILE A 48 5.99 1.80 3.19
N ASN A 49 6.82 2.03 2.17
CA ASN A 49 6.99 3.32 1.50
C ASN A 49 6.10 3.43 0.27
N ALA A 50 6.10 2.41 -0.59
CA ALA A 50 5.41 2.39 -1.87
C ALA A 50 3.89 2.26 -1.72
N HIS A 51 3.15 2.78 -2.70
CA HIS A 51 1.72 2.48 -2.82
C HIS A 51 1.48 0.99 -3.03
N SER A 52 0.46 0.43 -2.37
CA SER A 52 0.00 -0.93 -2.59
C SER A 52 -1.12 -0.99 -3.63
N MET A 53 -1.51 -2.18 -4.07
CA MET A 53 -2.68 -2.37 -4.95
C MET A 53 -4.03 -2.18 -4.23
N GLU A 54 -4.05 -1.92 -2.92
CA GLU A 54 -5.27 -1.67 -2.15
C GLU A 54 -5.79 -0.25 -2.30
N PHE A 55 -7.09 -0.10 -2.13
CA PHE A 55 -7.83 1.15 -2.18
C PHE A 55 -8.71 1.30 -0.95
N LEU A 56 -8.94 2.53 -0.54
CA LEU A 56 -9.92 2.85 0.47
C LEU A 56 -11.34 2.65 -0.07
N ASN A 57 -12.27 2.32 0.80
CA ASN A 57 -13.68 2.27 0.44
C ASN A 57 -14.21 3.69 0.15
N PRO A 58 -15.22 3.82 -0.73
CA PRO A 58 -15.84 5.11 -0.99
C PRO A 58 -16.38 5.75 0.29
N GLY A 59 -16.16 7.07 0.42
CA GLY A 59 -16.59 7.83 1.59
C GLY A 59 -15.80 7.56 2.86
N THR A 60 -14.62 6.94 2.76
CA THR A 60 -13.69 6.78 3.88
C THR A 60 -12.48 7.69 3.73
N MET A 61 -11.89 8.06 4.85
CA MET A 61 -10.63 8.76 4.96
C MET A 61 -9.67 7.93 5.82
N ASP A 62 -8.44 7.79 5.39
CA ASP A 62 -7.35 7.20 6.17
C ASP A 62 -6.42 8.32 6.65
N PHE A 63 -6.32 8.51 7.96
CA PHE A 63 -5.30 9.35 8.55
C PHE A 63 -4.08 8.49 8.82
N ARG A 64 -2.93 8.94 8.35
CA ARG A 64 -1.69 8.18 8.43
C ARG A 64 -0.56 9.02 8.98
N ILE A 65 0.21 8.40 9.87
CA ILE A 65 1.49 8.89 10.38
C ILE A 65 2.55 7.88 9.96
N LEU A 66 3.54 8.35 9.21
CA LEU A 66 4.75 7.62 8.89
C LEU A 66 5.89 8.24 9.68
N HIS A 67 6.67 7.42 10.36
CA HIS A 67 7.76 7.88 11.22
C HIS A 67 9.03 7.10 10.91
N ARG A 68 10.15 7.80 10.81
CA ARG A 68 11.50 7.24 10.61
C ARG A 68 12.44 7.84 11.65
N PHE A 69 13.17 6.99 12.32
CA PHE A 69 14.25 7.41 13.21
C PHE A 69 15.56 7.68 12.44
N GLY A 70 16.62 8.06 13.12
CA GLY A 70 17.97 8.11 12.58
C GLY A 70 18.50 6.72 12.24
N THR A 71 19.73 6.64 11.77
CA THR A 71 20.36 5.38 11.38
C THR A 71 20.91 4.61 12.57
N LEU A 72 20.83 3.28 12.55
CA LEU A 72 21.27 2.41 13.64
C LEU A 72 22.79 2.44 13.85
N ASP A 73 23.59 2.75 12.80
CA ASP A 73 25.04 2.86 12.84
C ASP A 73 25.57 4.02 13.71
N GLN A 74 24.69 4.94 14.14
CA GLN A 74 25.06 6.02 15.07
C GLN A 74 25.43 5.49 16.48
N GLY A 75 25.14 4.24 16.76
CA GLY A 75 25.52 3.55 17.99
C GLY A 75 24.82 4.04 19.25
N TYR A 76 25.26 3.53 20.39
CA TYR A 76 24.58 3.74 21.68
C TYR A 76 24.58 5.20 22.15
N LYS A 77 25.59 5.99 21.79
CA LYS A 77 25.67 7.43 22.16
C LYS A 77 24.52 8.27 21.63
N ASN A 78 23.97 7.89 20.47
CA ASN A 78 22.81 8.53 19.85
C ASN A 78 21.59 7.60 19.92
N PHE A 79 21.56 6.73 20.93
CA PHE A 79 20.52 5.75 21.17
C PHE A 79 20.08 5.02 19.89
N PHE A 80 21.08 4.57 19.10
CA PHE A 80 20.89 3.88 17.82
C PHE A 80 20.00 4.67 16.83
N GLY A 81 20.15 5.99 16.83
CA GLY A 81 19.39 6.90 15.96
C GLY A 81 18.02 7.30 16.49
N LEU A 82 17.56 6.80 17.63
CA LEU A 82 16.24 7.10 18.17
C LEU A 82 16.07 8.57 18.63
N ASP A 83 17.17 9.30 18.83
CA ASP A 83 17.15 10.75 19.12
C ASP A 83 16.77 11.62 17.92
N GLN A 84 16.76 11.07 16.71
CA GLN A 84 16.41 11.77 15.48
C GLN A 84 15.09 11.23 14.93
N ALA A 85 14.26 12.12 14.44
CA ALA A 85 12.96 11.75 13.88
C ALA A 85 12.65 12.52 12.60
N SER A 86 12.14 11.81 11.62
CA SER A 86 11.47 12.35 10.45
C SER A 86 10.05 11.77 10.38
N MET A 87 9.07 12.61 10.07
CA MET A 87 7.67 12.24 10.09
C MET A 87 6.95 12.77 8.84
N ARG A 88 6.00 11.99 8.34
CA ARG A 88 5.02 12.44 7.35
C ARG A 88 3.61 12.11 7.85
N MET A 89 2.75 13.12 7.85
CA MET A 89 1.32 12.96 8.07
C MET A 89 0.58 13.06 6.74
N SER A 90 -0.44 12.23 6.54
CA SER A 90 -1.28 12.31 5.35
C SER A 90 -2.74 12.00 5.63
N PHE A 91 -3.58 12.55 4.77
CA PHE A 91 -5.01 12.28 4.66
C PHE A 91 -5.26 11.70 3.28
N ASP A 92 -5.68 10.44 3.23
CA ASP A 92 -6.00 9.73 2.01
C ASP A 92 -7.51 9.49 1.96
N PHE A 93 -8.16 9.76 0.82
CA PHE A 93 -9.63 9.70 0.68
C PHE A 93 -10.03 8.69 -0.40
N GLY A 94 -10.93 7.77 -0.06
CA GLY A 94 -11.61 6.90 -1.01
C GLY A 94 -12.79 7.64 -1.65
N LEU A 95 -12.64 8.05 -2.92
CA LEU A 95 -13.70 8.74 -3.67
C LEU A 95 -14.64 7.73 -4.31
N PHE A 96 -14.09 6.74 -4.99
CA PHE A 96 -14.80 5.63 -5.59
C PHE A 96 -14.08 4.32 -5.28
N HIS A 97 -14.68 3.19 -5.61
CA HIS A 97 -14.06 1.87 -5.38
C HIS A 97 -12.70 1.69 -6.06
N ASN A 98 -12.42 2.46 -7.10
CA ASN A 98 -11.21 2.39 -7.92
C ASN A 98 -10.46 3.72 -8.01
N LEU A 99 -10.86 4.72 -7.22
CA LEU A 99 -10.26 6.05 -7.22
C LEU A 99 -10.06 6.54 -5.79
N MET A 100 -8.85 6.94 -5.47
CA MET A 100 -8.51 7.63 -4.24
C MET A 100 -7.55 8.78 -4.51
N VAL A 101 -7.57 9.76 -3.63
CA VAL A 101 -6.66 10.91 -3.62
C VAL A 101 -6.06 11.05 -2.23
N GLY A 102 -4.92 11.70 -2.13
CA GLY A 102 -4.32 11.97 -0.84
C GLY A 102 -3.45 13.22 -0.87
N ILE A 103 -3.27 13.77 0.32
CA ILE A 103 -2.37 14.90 0.56
C ILE A 103 -1.55 14.60 1.81
N GLY A 104 -0.29 14.97 1.80
CA GLY A 104 0.60 14.75 2.93
C GLY A 104 1.61 15.87 3.11
N ARG A 105 2.18 15.92 4.33
CA ARG A 105 3.27 16.80 4.66
C ARG A 105 4.35 16.06 5.45
N SER A 106 5.58 16.16 4.98
CA SER A 106 6.76 15.58 5.62
C SER A 106 7.60 16.65 6.32
N THR A 107 8.24 16.25 7.43
CA THR A 107 9.33 17.06 8.02
C THR A 107 10.60 16.99 7.17
N PHE A 108 10.79 15.87 6.42
CA PHE A 108 11.88 15.75 5.44
C PHE A 108 11.67 16.78 4.32
N LYS A 109 12.62 17.69 4.16
CA LYS A 109 12.54 18.83 3.24
C LYS A 109 11.32 19.75 3.42
N LYS A 110 10.61 19.63 4.55
CA LYS A 110 9.32 20.34 4.80
C LYS A 110 8.34 20.16 3.63
N GLU A 111 8.44 19.03 2.94
CA GLU A 111 7.77 18.74 1.68
C GLU A 111 6.27 18.55 1.86
N VAL A 112 5.50 19.12 0.95
CA VAL A 112 4.06 18.84 0.79
C VAL A 112 3.90 18.01 -0.47
N ASP A 113 3.08 16.96 -0.40
CA ASP A 113 2.80 16.09 -1.53
C ASP A 113 1.30 15.82 -1.68
N ALA A 114 0.88 15.59 -2.90
CA ALA A 114 -0.46 15.16 -3.23
C ALA A 114 -0.43 14.10 -4.32
N PHE A 115 -1.42 13.21 -4.34
CA PHE A 115 -1.54 12.18 -5.36
C PHE A 115 -2.97 11.86 -5.73
N ILE A 116 -3.13 11.32 -6.93
CA ILE A 116 -4.32 10.61 -7.40
C ILE A 116 -3.94 9.18 -7.74
N LYS A 117 -4.78 8.21 -7.35
CA LYS A 117 -4.57 6.79 -7.61
C LYS A 117 -5.84 6.20 -8.18
N TYR A 118 -5.73 5.58 -9.36
CA TYR A 118 -6.84 5.02 -10.12
C TYR A 118 -6.54 3.61 -10.60
N ALA A 119 -7.51 2.68 -10.46
CA ALA A 119 -7.39 1.31 -10.94
C ALA A 119 -8.44 1.05 -12.02
N PRO A 120 -8.05 1.00 -13.31
CA PRO A 120 -8.94 0.55 -14.38
C PRO A 120 -9.31 -0.93 -14.23
N ILE A 121 -8.41 -1.74 -13.66
CA ILE A 121 -8.60 -3.17 -13.50
C ILE A 121 -8.37 -3.55 -12.04
N ARG A 122 -9.35 -4.21 -11.42
CA ARG A 122 -9.23 -4.78 -10.07
C ARG A 122 -9.31 -6.30 -10.15
N GLN A 123 -8.39 -6.98 -9.48
CA GLN A 123 -8.43 -8.44 -9.34
C GLN A 123 -9.78 -8.89 -8.81
N SER A 124 -10.36 -9.91 -9.44
CA SER A 124 -11.70 -10.39 -9.10
C SER A 124 -11.84 -11.87 -9.37
N LYS A 125 -12.90 -12.49 -8.82
CA LYS A 125 -13.36 -13.86 -9.08
C LYS A 125 -14.73 -13.81 -9.75
N GLY A 126 -15.14 -14.93 -10.35
CA GLY A 126 -16.44 -15.07 -11.02
C GLY A 126 -16.40 -14.70 -12.50
N PRO A 127 -17.56 -14.46 -13.16
CA PRO A 127 -17.65 -14.14 -14.57
C PRO A 127 -16.88 -12.85 -14.92
N TRP A 128 -16.18 -12.85 -16.05
CA TRP A 128 -15.40 -11.69 -16.54
C TRP A 128 -14.39 -11.17 -15.50
N SER A 129 -13.80 -12.12 -14.75
CA SER A 129 -12.82 -11.79 -13.70
C SER A 129 -11.48 -11.39 -14.30
N SER A 130 -10.73 -10.57 -13.55
CA SER A 130 -9.33 -10.26 -13.84
C SER A 130 -8.42 -10.98 -12.84
N PRO A 131 -7.34 -11.66 -13.30
CA PRO A 131 -6.39 -12.32 -12.41
C PRO A 131 -5.46 -11.34 -11.68
N VAL A 132 -5.42 -10.06 -12.10
CA VAL A 132 -4.52 -9.04 -11.56
C VAL A 132 -5.25 -7.73 -11.31
N THR A 133 -4.67 -6.87 -10.49
CA THR A 133 -4.99 -5.45 -10.38
C THR A 133 -3.97 -4.65 -11.17
N LEU A 134 -4.44 -3.75 -12.04
CA LEU A 134 -3.65 -2.69 -12.64
C LEU A 134 -4.12 -1.35 -12.08
N ALA A 135 -3.22 -0.60 -11.48
CA ALA A 135 -3.50 0.73 -10.97
C ALA A 135 -2.41 1.72 -11.38
N PHE A 136 -2.76 2.99 -11.43
CA PHE A 136 -1.87 4.10 -11.73
C PHE A 136 -1.91 5.09 -10.58
N VAL A 137 -0.75 5.61 -10.21
CA VAL A 137 -0.58 6.68 -9.24
C VAL A 137 0.15 7.81 -9.93
N SER A 138 -0.39 9.01 -9.86
CA SER A 138 0.30 10.23 -10.28
C SER A 138 0.34 11.19 -9.09
N GLY A 139 1.50 11.74 -8.81
CA GLY A 139 1.68 12.63 -7.68
C GLY A 139 2.60 13.79 -7.98
N ILE A 140 2.43 14.82 -7.17
CA ILE A 140 3.22 16.05 -7.16
C ILE A 140 3.79 16.28 -5.78
N THR A 141 5.00 16.80 -5.71
CA THR A 141 5.65 17.20 -4.46
C THR A 141 6.17 18.62 -4.58
N VAL A 142 6.17 19.34 -3.45
CA VAL A 142 6.67 20.71 -3.33
C VAL A 142 7.70 20.76 -2.21
N ASP A 143 8.95 21.03 -2.54
CA ASP A 143 10.03 21.25 -1.55
C ASP A 143 9.78 22.54 -0.77
N GLY A 144 9.69 22.45 0.56
CA GLY A 144 9.39 23.55 1.48
C GLY A 144 10.61 24.17 2.15
N LEU A 145 11.85 23.75 1.79
CA LEU A 145 13.06 24.34 2.36
C LEU A 145 13.26 25.78 1.87
N PRO A 146 13.95 26.63 2.64
CA PRO A 146 14.47 27.90 2.11
C PRO A 146 15.33 27.67 0.88
N TRP A 147 15.39 28.66 0.00
CA TRP A 147 16.30 28.61 -1.15
C TRP A 147 17.76 28.58 -0.68
N ALA A 148 18.56 27.72 -1.31
CA ALA A 148 20.00 27.62 -1.00
C ALA A 148 20.72 28.92 -1.27
N ASP A 149 20.34 29.64 -2.33
CA ASP A 149 20.79 30.97 -2.65
C ASP A 149 19.59 31.90 -2.86
N PRO A 150 19.20 32.69 -1.86
CA PRO A 150 18.05 33.60 -1.95
C PRO A 150 18.35 34.85 -2.80
N THR A 151 19.59 35.08 -3.18
CA THR A 151 20.00 36.29 -3.96
C THR A 151 19.79 36.14 -5.46
N ARG A 152 19.66 34.88 -5.95
CA ARG A 152 19.35 34.59 -7.35
C ARG A 152 17.84 34.59 -7.60
N GLU A 153 17.44 34.69 -8.86
CA GLU A 153 16.06 34.51 -9.26
C GLU A 153 15.63 33.05 -9.01
N ASN A 154 14.63 32.86 -8.18
CA ASN A 154 14.12 31.56 -7.72
C ASN A 154 12.65 31.36 -8.13
N TYR A 155 12.42 30.43 -9.03
CA TYR A 155 11.08 30.13 -9.52
C TYR A 155 10.37 29.08 -8.64
N PHE A 156 9.10 29.29 -8.34
CA PHE A 156 8.30 28.31 -7.60
C PHE A 156 8.28 26.94 -8.29
N SER A 157 8.26 26.92 -9.63
CA SER A 157 8.30 25.68 -10.42
C SER A 157 9.54 24.82 -10.10
N SER A 158 10.66 25.41 -9.74
CA SER A 158 11.88 24.70 -9.35
C SER A 158 11.71 23.86 -8.05
N ARG A 159 10.68 24.13 -7.23
CA ARG A 159 10.34 23.34 -6.05
C ARG A 159 9.52 22.09 -6.35
N LEU A 160 9.02 21.99 -7.59
CA LEU A 160 8.11 20.93 -7.99
C LEU A 160 8.88 19.69 -8.43
N ALA A 161 8.37 18.54 -8.03
CA ALA A 161 8.69 17.27 -8.66
C ALA A 161 7.42 16.44 -8.83
N PHE A 162 7.45 15.54 -9.79
CA PHE A 162 6.30 14.73 -10.17
C PHE A 162 6.71 13.25 -10.16
N TYR A 163 5.76 12.37 -9.88
CA TYR A 163 5.99 10.96 -10.07
C TYR A 163 4.76 10.29 -10.69
N ASN A 164 5.03 9.30 -11.50
CA ASN A 164 4.02 8.44 -12.11
C ASN A 164 4.43 6.99 -11.88
N GLN A 165 3.53 6.21 -11.30
CA GLN A 165 3.77 4.81 -10.95
C GLN A 165 2.62 3.96 -11.48
N ALA A 166 2.94 2.88 -12.19
CA ALA A 166 1.98 1.82 -12.45
C ALA A 166 2.16 0.72 -11.39
N ILE A 167 1.06 0.10 -10.97
CA ILE A 167 1.06 -1.00 -10.01
C ILE A 167 0.38 -2.19 -10.67
N LEU A 168 1.15 -3.24 -10.94
CA LEU A 168 0.64 -4.54 -11.38
C LEU A 168 0.74 -5.52 -10.23
N GLY A 169 -0.38 -5.84 -9.59
CA GLY A 169 -0.40 -6.65 -8.39
C GLY A 169 -1.35 -7.84 -8.46
N ARG A 170 -1.00 -8.90 -7.73
CA ARG A 170 -1.81 -10.10 -7.59
C ARG A 170 -1.75 -10.66 -6.18
N LYS A 171 -2.92 -10.92 -5.61
CA LYS A 171 -3.10 -11.77 -4.45
C LYS A 171 -3.17 -13.22 -4.95
N PHE A 172 -2.10 -13.98 -4.77
CA PHE A 172 -2.00 -15.36 -5.25
C PHE A 172 -2.78 -16.32 -4.36
N SER A 173 -2.78 -16.03 -3.05
CA SER A 173 -3.51 -16.80 -2.04
C SER A 173 -3.92 -15.88 -0.88
N GLU A 174 -4.62 -16.41 0.10
CA GLU A 174 -4.91 -15.67 1.35
C GLU A 174 -3.62 -15.33 2.14
N GLY A 175 -2.55 -16.07 1.89
CA GLY A 175 -1.25 -15.89 2.54
C GLY A 175 -0.27 -15.01 1.80
N PHE A 176 -0.36 -14.90 0.47
CA PHE A 176 0.70 -14.30 -0.34
C PHE A 176 0.19 -13.33 -1.40
N THR A 177 0.77 -12.14 -1.41
CA THR A 177 0.53 -11.07 -2.39
C THR A 177 1.86 -10.52 -2.90
N LEU A 178 1.94 -10.23 -4.18
CA LEU A 178 3.09 -9.58 -4.82
C LEU A 178 2.61 -8.51 -5.80
N GLN A 179 3.39 -7.44 -5.93
CA GLN A 179 3.16 -6.39 -6.93
C GLN A 179 4.47 -5.87 -7.52
N LEU A 180 4.40 -5.44 -8.78
CA LEU A 180 5.45 -4.74 -9.50
C LEU A 180 5.04 -3.28 -9.69
N MET A 181 6.02 -2.37 -9.63
CA MET A 181 5.78 -0.92 -9.60
C MET A 181 6.79 -0.18 -10.48
N PRO A 182 6.68 -0.23 -11.83
CA PRO A 182 7.44 0.68 -12.66
C PRO A 182 7.07 2.13 -12.32
N THR A 183 8.07 2.96 -12.10
CA THR A 183 7.91 4.33 -11.60
C THR A 183 8.84 5.26 -12.37
N MET A 184 8.32 6.42 -12.74
CA MET A 184 9.07 7.56 -13.27
C MET A 184 8.97 8.70 -12.26
N VAL A 185 10.07 9.34 -11.95
CA VAL A 185 10.13 10.57 -11.14
C VAL A 185 10.79 11.66 -11.96
N HIS A 186 10.14 12.83 -12.06
CA HIS A 186 10.70 14.05 -12.68
C HIS A 186 10.94 15.11 -11.60
N LYS A 187 12.13 15.67 -11.58
CA LYS A 187 12.51 16.81 -10.72
C LYS A 187 12.75 18.03 -11.58
N ASN A 188 12.03 19.13 -11.32
CA ASN A 188 12.25 20.37 -12.06
C ASN A 188 13.62 21.02 -11.73
N LEU A 189 14.14 20.75 -10.51
CA LEU A 189 15.44 21.21 -10.09
C LEU A 189 16.28 20.03 -9.57
N VAL A 190 17.47 19.87 -10.08
CA VAL A 190 18.49 18.91 -9.65
C VAL A 190 19.60 19.61 -8.87
N GLN A 191 20.43 18.85 -8.14
CA GLN A 191 21.47 19.41 -7.29
C GLN A 191 22.68 19.86 -8.11
N ALA A 192 23.09 19.09 -9.10
CA ALA A 192 24.16 19.39 -10.02
C ALA A 192 23.61 19.43 -11.45
N ALA A 193 24.23 20.25 -12.31
CA ALA A 193 23.82 20.33 -13.72
C ALA A 193 24.03 19.01 -14.49
N SER A 194 24.88 18.13 -13.98
CA SER A 194 25.08 16.76 -14.50
C SER A 194 24.02 15.78 -14.08
N ASP A 195 23.24 16.08 -13.02
CA ASP A 195 22.21 15.15 -12.53
C ASP A 195 21.02 15.12 -13.48
N PRO A 196 20.45 13.95 -13.74
CA PRO A 196 19.24 13.84 -14.56
C PRO A 196 18.01 14.35 -13.83
N ASN A 197 17.12 15.01 -14.56
CA ASN A 197 15.80 15.40 -14.08
C ASN A 197 14.86 14.18 -13.97
N ASP A 198 15.03 13.21 -14.86
CA ASP A 198 14.17 12.04 -15.00
C ASP A 198 14.86 10.79 -14.44
N ILE A 199 14.16 10.12 -13.51
CA ILE A 199 14.60 8.89 -12.87
C ILE A 199 13.56 7.80 -13.16
N TYR A 200 14.03 6.66 -13.67
CA TYR A 200 13.20 5.49 -13.93
C TYR A 200 13.58 4.36 -12.99
N ALA A 201 12.59 3.76 -12.37
CA ALA A 201 12.80 2.73 -11.38
C ALA A 201 11.77 1.60 -11.51
N LEU A 202 12.14 0.41 -11.06
CA LEU A 202 11.26 -0.74 -10.95
C LEU A 202 11.17 -1.16 -9.49
N GLY A 203 9.99 -1.02 -8.90
CA GLY A 203 9.68 -1.46 -7.55
C GLY A 203 9.08 -2.86 -7.52
N VAL A 204 9.34 -3.58 -6.43
CA VAL A 204 8.68 -4.83 -6.06
C VAL A 204 8.17 -4.69 -4.64
N GLY A 205 6.90 -5.02 -4.42
CA GLY A 205 6.30 -5.01 -3.08
C GLY A 205 5.59 -6.32 -2.79
N GLY A 206 5.71 -6.82 -1.57
CA GLY A 206 5.12 -8.09 -1.21
C GLY A 206 4.54 -8.12 0.20
N ARG A 207 3.67 -9.10 0.42
CA ARG A 207 3.06 -9.39 1.70
C ARG A 207 2.93 -10.89 1.89
N LEU A 208 3.40 -11.39 3.05
CA LEU A 208 3.27 -12.77 3.51
C LEU A 208 2.51 -12.77 4.85
N LYS A 209 1.32 -13.37 4.86
CA LYS A 209 0.50 -13.49 6.08
C LYS A 209 1.15 -14.49 7.03
N LEU A 210 1.44 -14.07 8.24
CA LEU A 210 2.00 -14.92 9.30
C LEU A 210 0.90 -15.43 10.24
N SER A 211 -0.10 -14.62 10.53
CA SER A 211 -1.24 -14.98 11.37
C SER A 211 -2.51 -14.23 10.93
N LYS A 212 -3.61 -14.38 11.67
CA LYS A 212 -4.86 -13.64 11.41
C LYS A 212 -4.64 -12.11 11.47
N ARG A 213 -3.74 -11.63 12.32
CA ARG A 213 -3.49 -10.20 12.59
C ARG A 213 -2.10 -9.71 12.16
N MET A 214 -1.20 -10.61 11.76
CA MET A 214 0.19 -10.25 11.45
C MET A 214 0.56 -10.67 10.03
N ALA A 215 1.32 -9.82 9.35
CA ALA A 215 1.92 -10.12 8.05
C ALA A 215 3.32 -9.51 7.94
N LEU A 216 4.23 -10.23 7.32
CA LEU A 216 5.49 -9.69 6.85
C LEU A 216 5.22 -8.91 5.56
N THR A 217 5.75 -7.70 5.47
CA THR A 217 5.68 -6.84 4.29
C THR A 217 7.08 -6.38 3.91
N TRP A 218 7.30 -6.16 2.63
CA TRP A 218 8.54 -5.59 2.13
C TRP A 218 8.29 -4.78 0.86
N ASP A 219 9.10 -3.76 0.63
CA ASP A 219 9.24 -3.09 -0.65
C ASP A 219 10.71 -2.84 -0.98
N TYR A 220 11.06 -3.03 -2.24
CA TYR A 220 12.36 -2.75 -2.83
C TYR A 220 12.17 -2.01 -4.14
N THR A 221 12.97 -0.99 -4.38
CA THR A 221 12.95 -0.27 -5.65
C THR A 221 14.35 -0.23 -6.24
N HIS A 222 14.49 -0.75 -7.44
CA HIS A 222 15.72 -0.69 -8.22
C HIS A 222 15.65 0.48 -9.18
N ILE A 223 16.61 1.40 -9.10
CA ILE A 223 16.72 2.52 -10.01
C ILE A 223 17.43 2.03 -11.26
N LEU A 224 16.73 2.11 -12.40
CA LEU A 224 17.21 1.62 -13.70
C LEU A 224 18.04 2.70 -14.41
N VAL A 225 17.58 3.95 -14.36
CA VAL A 225 18.18 5.09 -15.04
C VAL A 225 18.02 6.33 -14.18
N GLY A 226 19.01 7.21 -14.17
CA GLY A 226 18.93 8.52 -13.51
C GLY A 226 19.35 8.51 -12.05
N MET A 227 20.02 7.47 -11.56
CA MET A 227 20.65 7.51 -10.24
C MET A 227 21.87 8.44 -10.31
N PRO A 228 22.01 9.42 -9.40
CA PRO A 228 23.24 10.18 -9.28
C PRO A 228 24.44 9.26 -9.00
N GLU A 229 25.62 9.59 -9.52
CA GLU A 229 26.79 8.71 -9.51
C GLU A 229 27.26 8.31 -8.09
N THR A 230 27.07 9.18 -7.11
CA THR A 230 27.54 8.94 -5.74
C THR A 230 26.53 9.30 -4.66
N GLY A 231 26.56 8.55 -3.55
CA GLY A 231 25.83 8.90 -2.34
C GLY A 231 24.37 8.43 -2.27
N PHE A 232 23.84 7.81 -3.34
CA PHE A 232 22.46 7.33 -3.38
C PHE A 232 22.40 5.82 -3.59
N TYR A 233 21.39 5.18 -3.01
CA TYR A 233 21.23 3.74 -2.98
C TYR A 233 19.77 3.33 -3.19
N ASN A 234 19.58 2.14 -3.72
CA ASN A 234 18.25 1.57 -3.88
C ASN A 234 17.54 1.42 -2.52
N PRO A 235 16.32 1.93 -2.38
CA PRO A 235 15.56 1.78 -1.14
C PRO A 235 15.06 0.34 -0.98
N LEU A 236 15.24 -0.19 0.22
CA LEU A 236 14.71 -1.48 0.67
C LEU A 236 14.09 -1.29 2.04
N SER A 237 12.88 -1.82 2.22
CA SER A 237 12.19 -1.83 3.50
C SER A 237 11.66 -3.23 3.80
N ILE A 238 11.75 -3.65 5.05
CA ILE A 238 11.18 -4.90 5.55
C ILE A 238 10.42 -4.58 6.83
N GLY A 239 9.18 -5.04 6.96
CA GLY A 239 8.32 -4.69 8.07
C GLY A 239 7.31 -5.75 8.45
N LEU A 240 6.67 -5.50 9.56
CA LEU A 240 5.62 -6.32 10.15
C LEU A 240 4.35 -5.50 10.30
N ASP A 241 3.30 -5.88 9.59
CA ASP A 241 1.96 -5.32 9.75
C ASP A 241 1.27 -6.00 10.92
N ILE A 242 0.71 -5.20 11.82
CA ILE A 242 -0.07 -5.64 12.97
C ILE A 242 -1.44 -4.96 12.89
N GLU A 243 -2.50 -5.75 12.75
CA GLU A 243 -3.87 -5.27 12.67
C GLU A 243 -4.54 -5.32 14.04
N THR A 244 -4.99 -4.18 14.54
CA THR A 244 -5.66 -4.04 15.83
C THR A 244 -7.00 -3.32 15.65
N GLY A 245 -8.07 -4.07 15.35
CA GLY A 245 -9.47 -3.58 15.46
C GLY A 245 -9.79 -2.20 14.87
N GLY A 246 -9.22 -1.82 13.74
CA GLY A 246 -9.47 -0.51 13.08
C GLY A 246 -8.22 0.34 12.86
N HIS A 247 -7.08 -0.10 13.38
CA HIS A 247 -5.77 0.48 13.10
C HIS A 247 -4.89 -0.56 12.41
N VAL A 248 -4.04 -0.10 11.49
CA VAL A 248 -2.92 -0.87 10.99
C VAL A 248 -1.65 -0.23 11.54
N PHE A 249 -0.95 -0.97 12.38
CA PHE A 249 0.34 -0.60 12.90
C PHE A 249 1.41 -1.40 12.16
N GLN A 250 2.40 -0.71 11.59
CA GLN A 250 3.45 -1.35 10.80
C GLN A 250 4.80 -0.93 11.37
N LEU A 251 5.54 -1.91 11.90
CA LEU A 251 6.94 -1.75 12.32
C LEU A 251 7.85 -2.15 11.17
N HIS A 252 8.91 -1.40 10.92
CA HIS A 252 9.81 -1.73 9.81
C HIS A 252 11.23 -1.21 10.02
N VAL A 253 12.12 -1.77 9.22
CA VAL A 253 13.49 -1.29 9.02
C VAL A 253 13.65 -0.90 7.56
N THR A 254 14.26 0.26 7.30
CA THR A 254 14.47 0.79 5.95
C THR A 254 15.74 1.61 5.89
N ASN A 255 16.38 1.69 4.73
CA ASN A 255 17.49 2.63 4.49
C ASN A 255 17.00 4.00 4.00
N ALA A 256 15.70 4.15 3.66
CA ALA A 256 15.13 5.40 3.19
C ALA A 256 14.69 6.33 4.34
N THR A 257 14.96 7.63 4.21
CA THR A 257 14.39 8.67 5.08
C THR A 257 13.08 9.22 4.50
N GLY A 258 13.04 9.35 3.17
CA GLY A 258 11.86 9.80 2.44
C GLY A 258 10.67 8.87 2.59
N MET A 259 9.45 9.42 2.55
CA MET A 259 8.20 8.70 2.84
C MET A 259 7.15 8.91 1.74
N ASN A 260 7.53 9.47 0.60
CA ASN A 260 6.77 9.52 -0.65
C ASN A 260 7.65 9.07 -1.82
N GLU A 261 7.07 8.79 -2.97
CA GLU A 261 7.74 8.17 -4.11
C GLU A 261 8.95 8.97 -4.60
N ARG A 262 8.83 10.28 -4.71
CA ARG A 262 9.96 11.12 -5.06
C ARG A 262 11.11 10.97 -4.05
N ALA A 263 10.79 11.12 -2.77
CA ALA A 263 11.81 11.21 -1.73
C ALA A 263 12.52 9.87 -1.49
N TYR A 264 11.78 8.74 -1.36
CA TYR A 264 12.45 7.47 -1.08
C TYR A 264 13.16 6.90 -2.32
N ILE A 265 12.66 7.16 -3.54
CA ILE A 265 13.33 6.68 -4.76
C ILE A 265 14.59 7.48 -5.04
N THR A 266 14.53 8.81 -4.96
CA THR A 266 15.61 9.66 -5.49
C THR A 266 16.57 10.22 -4.43
N GLU A 267 16.30 10.00 -3.13
CA GLU A 267 17.09 10.62 -2.05
C GLU A 267 17.43 9.65 -0.91
N THR A 268 17.45 8.36 -1.19
CA THR A 268 17.92 7.35 -0.22
C THR A 268 19.44 7.30 -0.20
N THR A 269 20.02 7.68 0.94
CA THR A 269 21.49 7.72 1.15
C THR A 269 22.02 6.60 2.05
N GLY A 270 21.15 5.86 2.72
CA GLY A 270 21.56 4.78 3.62
C GLY A 270 22.00 3.52 2.89
N GLN A 271 23.04 2.86 3.38
CA GLN A 271 23.54 1.57 2.88
C GLN A 271 23.20 0.44 3.85
N TRP A 272 22.49 -0.59 3.38
CA TRP A 272 22.18 -1.77 4.20
C TRP A 272 23.46 -2.47 4.69
N GLY A 273 24.45 -2.67 3.81
CA GLY A 273 25.70 -3.34 4.13
C GLY A 273 26.57 -2.61 5.15
N LYS A 274 26.32 -1.33 5.42
CA LYS A 274 27.00 -0.52 6.43
C LYS A 274 26.18 -0.30 7.71
N GLY A 275 25.00 -0.93 7.83
CA GLY A 275 24.11 -0.71 8.95
C GLY A 275 23.43 0.65 8.97
N GLN A 276 23.47 1.40 7.86
CA GLN A 276 22.82 2.70 7.71
C GLN A 276 21.34 2.54 7.42
N VAL A 277 20.70 1.76 8.26
CA VAL A 277 19.25 1.48 8.22
C VAL A 277 18.57 2.15 9.40
N ARG A 278 17.30 2.43 9.25
CA ARG A 278 16.46 3.16 10.20
C ARG A 278 15.36 2.26 10.70
N PHE A 279 15.12 2.29 11.98
CA PHE A 279 13.86 1.81 12.51
C PHE A 279 12.76 2.84 12.18
N GLY A 280 11.56 2.36 11.94
CA GLY A 280 10.41 3.21 11.68
C GLY A 280 9.10 2.50 11.98
N PHE A 281 8.04 3.29 12.03
CA PHE A 281 6.69 2.77 12.10
C PHE A 281 5.75 3.58 11.22
N ASN A 282 4.70 2.95 10.74
CA ASN A 282 3.55 3.59 10.13
C ASN A 282 2.31 3.24 10.97
N LEU A 283 1.50 4.25 11.24
CA LEU A 283 0.22 4.09 11.90
C LEU A 283 -0.85 4.64 10.95
N SER A 284 -1.88 3.85 10.66
CA SER A 284 -3.03 4.31 9.90
C SER A 284 -4.33 4.00 10.61
N ARG A 285 -5.28 4.92 10.48
CA ARG A 285 -6.64 4.79 10.99
C ARG A 285 -7.64 5.28 9.96
N THR A 286 -8.56 4.39 9.60
CA THR A 286 -9.63 4.72 8.66
C THR A 286 -10.86 5.25 9.39
N PHE A 287 -11.39 6.35 8.91
CA PHE A 287 -12.62 7.00 9.39
C PHE A 287 -13.69 6.93 8.31
N GLN A 288 -14.92 6.58 8.70
CA GLN A 288 -16.07 6.64 7.81
C GLN A 288 -16.64 8.05 7.80
N LEU A 289 -16.52 8.77 6.67
CA LEU A 289 -17.03 10.14 6.50
C LEU A 289 -18.47 10.18 6.02
N LYS A 290 -18.86 9.21 5.18
CA LYS A 290 -20.23 9.06 4.68
C LYS A 290 -20.71 7.65 4.97
N LYS A 291 -21.95 7.51 5.46
CA LYS A 291 -22.57 6.18 5.60
C LYS A 291 -22.62 5.52 4.21
N PRO A 292 -22.24 4.23 4.09
CA PRO A 292 -22.43 3.52 2.84
C PRO A 292 -23.93 3.55 2.49
N LYS A 293 -24.25 3.84 1.23
CA LYS A 293 -25.60 3.58 0.74
C LYS A 293 -25.79 2.06 0.81
N LEU A 294 -26.79 1.62 1.55
CA LEU A 294 -27.24 0.24 1.52
C LEU A 294 -27.94 0.10 0.16
N ASP A 295 -27.29 -0.56 -0.80
CA ASP A 295 -27.91 -1.00 -2.07
C ASP A 295 -28.66 -2.30 -1.83
#